data_e1ed180da5e5127c15fd8b9d6a89cb37
#
_entry.id   e1ed180da5e5127c15fd8b9d6a89cb37
#
_cell.length_a   1.000
_cell.length_b   1.000
_cell.length_c   1.000
_cell.angle_alpha   90.00
_cell.angle_beta   90.00
_cell.angle_gamma   90.00
#
_symmetry.space_group_name_H-M   'P 1'
#
loop_
_entity.id
_entity.type
_entity.pdbx_description
1 polymer ?
#
loop_
_entity_poly.entity_id
_entity_poly.type
_entity_poly.pdbx_seq_one_letter_code
_entity_poly.pdbx_strand_id
1 'polypeptide(L)'
;MLELDSVRDHKALGLSDEQALAMYRTMLLARRLDDRMWALNRLGRVPFVVSVSGHVATQVGAASALDPAIDWSLPYYRDIAFSLGLGVTPEEIFLGVFSKAADPASAGRQMPNHWSEPDLNIFTASSVIATQYPHACGIAYQLKTQGRPGVVLASSGEGATSEGDWHEAMNFAGIHQLPVVFLIENNLYAIS
;
A
#
# COMPACT_ATOMS: atom_id res chain seq x y z
N MET A 1 19.16 11.62 11.26
CA MET A 1 18.23 12.45 10.46
C MET A 1 19.01 12.79 9.20
N LEU A 2 18.65 12.22 8.04
CA LEU A 2 19.28 12.58 6.76
C LEU A 2 18.93 14.06 6.49
N GLU A 3 19.92 14.88 6.23
CA GLU A 3 19.71 16.26 5.78
C GLU A 3 19.10 16.20 4.38
N LEU A 4 17.78 16.33 4.30
CA LEU A 4 16.99 16.19 3.06
C LEU A 4 17.34 17.29 2.02
N ASP A 5 18.01 18.36 2.42
CA ASP A 5 18.40 19.46 1.52
C ASP A 5 19.59 19.14 0.60
N SER A 6 20.35 18.07 0.86
CA SER A 6 21.54 17.70 0.08
C SER A 6 21.30 16.61 -0.96
N VAL A 7 20.19 15.87 -0.91
CA VAL A 7 19.94 14.73 -1.81
C VAL A 7 18.94 15.13 -2.89
N ARG A 8 19.39 15.92 -3.87
CA ARG A 8 18.64 16.22 -5.10
C ARG A 8 18.96 15.26 -6.24
N ASP A 9 19.90 14.37 -6.06
CA ASP A 9 20.35 13.44 -7.09
C ASP A 9 19.97 12.00 -6.73
N HIS A 10 19.05 11.43 -7.51
CA HIS A 10 18.63 10.03 -7.36
C HIS A 10 19.80 9.04 -7.47
N LYS A 11 20.89 9.40 -8.19
CA LYS A 11 22.11 8.58 -8.29
C LYS A 11 22.84 8.47 -6.97
N ALA A 12 22.80 9.50 -6.14
CA ALA A 12 23.35 9.45 -4.79
C ALA A 12 22.60 8.48 -3.88
N LEU A 13 21.35 8.14 -4.23
CA LEU A 13 20.53 7.11 -3.56
C LEU A 13 20.69 5.72 -4.18
N GLY A 14 21.58 5.55 -5.17
CA GLY A 14 21.78 4.29 -5.87
C GLY A 14 20.73 3.96 -6.93
N LEU A 15 19.88 4.92 -7.30
CA LEU A 15 18.84 4.72 -8.33
C LEU A 15 19.41 5.06 -9.73
N SER A 16 19.08 4.24 -10.71
CA SER A 16 19.36 4.57 -12.13
C SER A 16 18.35 5.60 -12.67
N ASP A 17 18.69 6.22 -13.80
CA ASP A 17 17.79 7.15 -14.51
C ASP A 17 16.49 6.43 -14.91
N GLU A 18 16.57 5.16 -15.33
CA GLU A 18 15.41 4.34 -15.70
C GLU A 18 14.52 4.05 -14.51
N GLN A 19 15.11 3.72 -13.34
CA GLN A 19 14.35 3.49 -12.11
C GLN A 19 13.64 4.77 -11.66
N ALA A 20 14.34 5.90 -11.64
CA ALA A 20 13.75 7.19 -11.27
C ALA A 20 12.61 7.59 -12.21
N LEU A 21 12.76 7.38 -13.52
CA LEU A 21 11.71 7.61 -14.51
C LEU A 21 10.53 6.65 -14.35
N ALA A 22 10.76 5.38 -14.04
CA ALA A 22 9.71 4.41 -13.78
C ALA A 22 8.90 4.81 -12.55
N MET A 23 9.55 5.18 -11.45
CA MET A 23 8.89 5.69 -10.25
C MET A 23 8.05 6.94 -10.56
N TYR A 24 8.61 7.89 -11.29
CA TYR A 24 7.89 9.12 -11.67
C TYR A 24 6.66 8.81 -12.56
N ARG A 25 6.77 7.87 -13.50
CA ARG A 25 5.64 7.42 -14.32
C ARG A 25 4.53 6.82 -13.47
N THR A 26 4.88 5.97 -12.50
CA THR A 26 3.91 5.38 -11.56
C THR A 26 3.23 6.46 -10.72
N MET A 27 3.98 7.45 -10.21
CA MET A 27 3.43 8.60 -9.49
C MET A 27 2.43 9.39 -10.36
N LEU A 28 2.80 9.66 -11.60
CA LEU A 28 1.93 10.40 -12.54
C LEU A 28 0.68 9.58 -12.89
N LEU A 29 0.84 8.28 -13.11
CA LEU A 29 -0.28 7.37 -13.38
C LEU A 29 -1.26 7.35 -12.21
N ALA A 30 -0.78 7.18 -10.98
CA ALA A 30 -1.62 7.20 -9.77
C ALA A 30 -2.43 8.50 -9.65
N ARG A 31 -1.80 9.65 -9.91
CA ARG A 31 -2.48 10.94 -9.92
C ARG A 31 -3.55 11.02 -11.00
N ARG A 32 -3.28 10.53 -12.21
CA ARG A 32 -4.25 10.53 -13.31
C ARG A 32 -5.44 9.61 -13.03
N LEU A 33 -5.21 8.46 -12.40
CA LEU A 33 -6.28 7.57 -11.96
C LEU A 33 -7.15 8.23 -10.89
N ASP A 34 -6.54 8.87 -9.90
CA ASP A 34 -7.23 9.61 -8.84
C ASP A 34 -8.12 10.72 -9.44
N ASP A 35 -7.57 11.58 -10.31
CA ASP A 35 -8.32 12.63 -10.99
C ASP A 35 -9.50 12.05 -11.79
N ARG A 36 -9.29 10.90 -12.45
CA ARG A 36 -10.34 10.25 -13.25
C ARG A 36 -11.43 9.65 -12.37
N MET A 37 -11.08 9.00 -11.28
CA MET A 37 -12.05 8.46 -10.30
C MET A 37 -12.92 9.56 -9.71
N TRP A 38 -12.33 10.71 -9.35
CA TRP A 38 -13.08 11.87 -8.87
C TRP A 38 -14.01 12.45 -9.93
N ALA A 39 -13.57 12.53 -11.19
CA ALA A 39 -14.43 12.97 -12.29
C ALA A 39 -15.63 12.03 -12.47
N LEU A 40 -15.41 10.72 -12.40
CA LEU A 40 -16.48 9.71 -12.52
C LEU A 40 -17.43 9.74 -11.31
N ASN A 41 -16.92 10.00 -10.12
CA ASN A 41 -17.74 10.14 -8.91
C ASN A 41 -18.67 11.36 -9.01
N ARG A 42 -18.14 12.52 -9.44
CA ARG A 42 -18.98 13.73 -9.68
C ARG A 42 -20.07 13.52 -10.74
N LEU A 43 -19.86 12.60 -11.68
CA LEU A 43 -20.86 12.19 -12.68
C LEU A 43 -21.83 11.11 -12.16
N GLY A 44 -21.72 10.71 -10.89
CA GLY A 44 -22.54 9.64 -10.32
C GLY A 44 -22.26 8.24 -10.89
N ARG A 45 -21.12 8.06 -11.59
CA ARG A 45 -20.74 6.80 -12.23
C ARG A 45 -20.00 5.85 -11.27
N VAL A 46 -19.39 6.41 -10.25
CA VAL A 46 -18.63 5.71 -9.19
C VAL A 46 -19.15 6.19 -7.84
N PRO A 47 -19.59 5.29 -6.96
CA PRO A 47 -20.28 5.69 -5.71
C PRO A 47 -19.30 6.21 -4.65
N PHE A 48 -18.05 5.76 -4.69
CA PHE A 48 -17.08 6.04 -3.64
C PHE A 48 -15.67 6.19 -4.23
N VAL A 49 -14.91 7.16 -3.73
CA VAL A 49 -13.51 7.40 -4.10
C VAL A 49 -12.70 7.75 -2.87
N VAL A 50 -11.53 7.14 -2.74
CA VAL A 50 -10.52 7.49 -1.75
C VAL A 50 -9.30 8.02 -2.49
N SER A 51 -8.93 9.28 -2.23
CA SER A 51 -7.81 9.92 -2.90
C SER A 51 -6.46 9.43 -2.39
N VAL A 52 -5.51 9.28 -3.31
CA VAL A 52 -4.08 9.03 -3.04
C VAL A 52 -3.29 10.33 -2.87
N SER A 53 -3.95 11.47 -3.08
CA SER A 53 -3.30 12.79 -3.11
C SER A 53 -2.51 13.07 -1.84
N GLY A 54 -1.26 13.48 -1.99
CA GLY A 54 -0.32 13.79 -0.90
C GLY A 54 0.64 12.65 -0.56
N HIS A 55 0.27 11.37 -0.79
CA HIS A 55 1.06 10.21 -0.38
C HIS A 55 1.80 9.49 -1.52
N VAL A 56 1.57 9.89 -2.76
CA VAL A 56 2.04 9.20 -3.97
C VAL A 56 3.54 8.89 -3.95
N ALA A 57 4.38 9.86 -3.55
CA ALA A 57 5.83 9.67 -3.54
C ALA A 57 6.28 8.64 -2.49
N THR A 58 5.71 8.71 -1.28
CA THR A 58 5.98 7.75 -0.20
C THR A 58 5.57 6.35 -0.61
N GLN A 59 4.39 6.21 -1.20
CA GLN A 59 3.84 4.93 -1.65
C GLN A 59 4.71 4.29 -2.73
N VAL A 60 5.07 5.03 -3.77
CA VAL A 60 5.93 4.52 -4.85
C VAL A 60 7.33 4.21 -4.33
N GLY A 61 7.87 5.04 -3.44
CA GLY A 61 9.16 4.80 -2.79
C GLY A 61 9.16 3.50 -1.99
N ALA A 62 8.13 3.26 -1.20
CA ALA A 62 7.99 2.04 -0.40
C ALA A 62 7.82 0.80 -1.29
N ALA A 63 6.96 0.87 -2.32
CA ALA A 63 6.78 -0.23 -3.27
C ALA A 63 8.06 -0.58 -4.02
N SER A 64 8.86 0.42 -4.41
CA SER A 64 10.13 0.20 -5.14
C SER A 64 11.21 -0.50 -4.31
N ALA A 65 11.06 -0.56 -2.99
CA ALA A 65 11.98 -1.24 -2.09
C ALA A 65 11.62 -2.72 -1.85
N LEU A 66 10.46 -3.18 -2.34
CA LEU A 66 9.98 -4.55 -2.17
C LEU A 66 10.20 -5.38 -3.43
N ASP A 67 10.42 -6.67 -3.23
CA ASP A 67 10.39 -7.69 -4.28
C ASP A 67 9.10 -8.53 -4.12
N PRO A 68 8.07 -8.33 -4.96
CA PRO A 68 6.81 -9.08 -4.85
C PRO A 68 6.94 -10.60 -4.94
N ALA A 69 8.10 -11.11 -5.41
CA ALA A 69 8.34 -12.55 -5.48
C ALA A 69 8.64 -13.17 -4.09
N ILE A 70 9.10 -12.38 -3.12
CA ILE A 70 9.52 -12.86 -1.79
C ILE A 70 8.92 -12.05 -0.65
N ASP A 71 8.66 -10.76 -0.85
CA ASP A 71 8.11 -9.87 0.15
C ASP A 71 6.57 -9.90 0.14
N TRP A 72 5.98 -9.60 1.28
CA TRP A 72 4.52 -9.53 1.42
C TRP A 72 4.10 -8.11 1.74
N SER A 73 2.93 -7.72 1.25
CA SER A 73 2.37 -6.41 1.51
C SER A 73 0.91 -6.47 1.95
N LEU A 74 0.56 -5.59 2.87
CA LEU A 74 -0.79 -5.40 3.38
C LEU A 74 -1.16 -3.92 3.26
N PRO A 75 -1.44 -3.45 2.03
CA PRO A 75 -1.78 -2.05 1.78
C PRO A 75 -3.19 -1.73 2.28
N TYR A 76 -3.39 -0.48 2.73
CA TYR A 76 -4.71 0.00 3.09
C TYR A 76 -5.41 0.68 1.90
N TYR A 77 -6.63 1.12 2.07
CA TYR A 77 -7.51 1.59 0.99
C TYR A 77 -6.99 2.83 0.22
N ARG A 78 -6.04 3.60 0.77
CA ARG A 78 -5.47 4.78 0.10
C ARG A 78 -4.25 4.45 -0.77
N ASP A 79 -3.75 3.23 -0.73
CA ASP A 79 -2.49 2.79 -1.33
C ASP A 79 -2.55 2.49 -2.83
N ILE A 80 -3.19 3.36 -3.60
CA ILE A 80 -3.28 3.20 -5.06
C ILE A 80 -1.90 3.22 -5.71
N ALA A 81 -1.05 4.18 -5.33
CA ALA A 81 0.27 4.32 -5.93
C ALA A 81 1.23 3.22 -5.47
N PHE A 82 1.07 2.72 -4.24
CA PHE A 82 1.81 1.57 -3.73
C PHE A 82 1.44 0.30 -4.51
N SER A 83 0.15 0.02 -4.65
CA SER A 83 -0.34 -1.16 -5.38
C SER A 83 0.05 -1.14 -6.86
N LEU A 84 -0.02 0.03 -7.52
CA LEU A 84 0.52 0.22 -8.87
C LEU A 84 2.03 -0.06 -8.94
N GLY A 85 2.77 0.39 -7.93
CA GLY A 85 4.21 0.18 -7.83
C GLY A 85 4.59 -1.30 -7.69
N LEU A 86 3.73 -2.11 -7.10
CA LEU A 86 3.88 -3.57 -6.99
C LEU A 86 3.46 -4.32 -8.25
N GLY A 87 2.68 -3.69 -9.15
CA GLY A 87 2.27 -4.31 -10.41
C GLY A 87 0.75 -4.44 -10.63
N VAL A 88 -0.08 -4.01 -9.67
CA VAL A 88 -1.53 -3.94 -9.89
C VAL A 88 -1.81 -2.98 -11.06
N THR A 89 -2.66 -3.39 -11.99
CA THR A 89 -2.91 -2.64 -13.21
C THR A 89 -4.03 -1.59 -13.03
N PRO A 90 -4.04 -0.52 -13.86
CA PRO A 90 -5.15 0.41 -13.89
C PRO A 90 -6.51 -0.23 -14.18
N GLU A 91 -6.53 -1.29 -14.99
CA GLU A 91 -7.74 -2.04 -15.30
C GLU A 91 -8.31 -2.71 -14.05
N GLU A 92 -7.50 -3.42 -13.29
CA GLU A 92 -7.89 -4.08 -12.03
C GLU A 92 -8.42 -3.06 -11.01
N ILE A 93 -7.75 -1.92 -10.87
CA ILE A 93 -8.23 -0.83 -10.02
C ILE A 93 -9.64 -0.40 -10.43
N PHE A 94 -9.88 -0.17 -11.73
CA PHE A 94 -11.19 0.26 -12.19
C PHE A 94 -12.24 -0.86 -12.12
N LEU A 95 -11.86 -2.12 -12.28
CA LEU A 95 -12.78 -3.25 -12.04
C LEU A 95 -13.31 -3.23 -10.61
N GLY A 96 -12.44 -3.01 -9.63
CA GLY A 96 -12.83 -2.82 -8.22
C GLY A 96 -13.68 -1.57 -8.01
N VAL A 97 -13.24 -0.41 -8.55
CA VAL A 97 -13.95 0.87 -8.45
C VAL A 97 -15.37 0.80 -9.02
N PHE A 98 -15.59 0.04 -10.08
CA PHE A 98 -16.90 -0.19 -10.69
C PHE A 98 -17.63 -1.43 -10.16
N SER A 99 -17.09 -2.11 -9.16
CA SER A 99 -17.65 -3.33 -8.56
C SER A 99 -17.99 -4.39 -9.61
N LYS A 100 -17.03 -4.66 -10.52
CA LYS A 100 -17.24 -5.65 -11.59
C LYS A 100 -16.97 -7.07 -11.11
N ALA A 101 -17.71 -8.04 -11.66
CA ALA A 101 -17.47 -9.46 -11.37
C ALA A 101 -16.07 -9.95 -11.80
N ALA A 102 -15.41 -9.24 -12.73
CA ALA A 102 -14.05 -9.52 -13.18
C ALA A 102 -12.97 -8.90 -12.26
N ASP A 103 -13.33 -8.18 -11.18
CA ASP A 103 -12.40 -7.68 -10.20
C ASP A 103 -11.65 -8.84 -9.53
N PRO A 104 -10.30 -8.93 -9.67
CA PRO A 104 -9.53 -10.05 -9.14
C PRO A 104 -9.49 -10.06 -7.61
N ALA A 105 -9.57 -8.87 -6.98
CA ALA A 105 -9.48 -8.75 -5.54
C ALA A 105 -10.71 -9.30 -4.81
N SER A 106 -11.92 -9.09 -5.34
CA SER A 106 -13.13 -9.42 -4.61
C SER A 106 -14.32 -9.83 -5.48
N ALA A 107 -14.17 -9.88 -6.80
CA ALA A 107 -15.27 -10.03 -7.75
C ALA A 107 -16.39 -8.98 -7.52
N GLY A 108 -15.98 -7.76 -7.19
CA GLY A 108 -16.86 -6.61 -6.95
C GLY A 108 -17.64 -6.66 -5.64
N ARG A 109 -17.27 -7.51 -4.68
CA ARG A 109 -17.97 -7.69 -3.40
C ARG A 109 -17.45 -6.82 -2.26
N GLN A 110 -16.26 -6.25 -2.41
CA GLN A 110 -15.65 -5.31 -1.47
C GLN A 110 -15.86 -3.86 -1.94
N MET A 111 -15.66 -2.92 -1.02
CA MET A 111 -15.53 -1.52 -1.39
C MET A 111 -14.26 -1.31 -2.26
N PRO A 112 -14.23 -0.25 -3.09
CA PRO A 112 -13.03 0.07 -3.88
C PRO A 112 -11.77 0.14 -3.03
N ASN A 113 -10.63 -0.24 -3.62
CA ASN A 113 -9.30 -0.21 -3.02
C ASN A 113 -9.13 -1.17 -1.81
N HIS A 114 -9.86 -2.27 -1.80
CA HIS A 114 -9.61 -3.41 -0.91
C HIS A 114 -8.77 -4.42 -1.69
N TRP A 115 -7.47 -4.26 -1.55
CA TRP A 115 -6.47 -4.98 -2.32
C TRP A 115 -6.43 -6.47 -1.97
N SER A 116 -6.20 -7.30 -2.96
CA SER A 116 -5.90 -8.73 -2.82
C SER A 116 -5.35 -9.22 -4.15
N GLU A 117 -4.06 -9.57 -4.20
CA GLU A 117 -3.42 -10.08 -5.41
C GLU A 117 -2.38 -11.12 -5.01
N PRO A 118 -2.75 -12.42 -5.03
CA PRO A 118 -1.87 -13.50 -4.58
C PRO A 118 -0.55 -13.59 -5.37
N ASP A 119 -0.60 -13.32 -6.68
CA ASP A 119 0.58 -13.39 -7.54
C ASP A 119 1.62 -12.29 -7.26
N LEU A 120 1.20 -11.23 -6.57
CA LEU A 120 2.06 -10.14 -6.10
C LEU A 120 2.30 -10.16 -4.58
N ASN A 121 1.94 -11.26 -3.90
CA ASN A 121 1.99 -11.34 -2.44
C ASN A 121 1.29 -10.17 -1.73
N ILE A 122 0.20 -9.64 -2.32
CA ILE A 122 -0.67 -8.67 -1.67
C ILE A 122 -1.75 -9.42 -0.90
N PHE A 123 -1.68 -9.36 0.43
CA PHE A 123 -2.63 -10.02 1.31
C PHE A 123 -3.99 -9.32 1.28
N THR A 124 -5.06 -10.08 1.39
CA THR A 124 -6.44 -9.57 1.35
C THR A 124 -6.68 -8.49 2.40
N ALA A 125 -7.06 -7.30 1.95
CA ALA A 125 -7.36 -6.17 2.82
C ALA A 125 -8.72 -6.33 3.52
N SER A 126 -8.85 -5.69 4.67
CA SER A 126 -10.08 -5.56 5.45
C SER A 126 -10.52 -4.10 5.55
N SER A 127 -11.83 -3.86 5.61
CA SER A 127 -12.38 -2.53 5.93
C SER A 127 -12.18 -2.13 7.39
N VAL A 128 -11.97 -3.10 8.28
CA VAL A 128 -11.69 -2.83 9.70
C VAL A 128 -10.25 -2.35 9.81
N ILE A 129 -10.08 -1.09 10.18
CA ILE A 129 -8.76 -0.46 10.29
C ILE A 129 -7.89 -1.15 11.34
N ALA A 130 -6.58 -1.12 11.14
CA ALA A 130 -5.54 -1.73 11.98
C ALA A 130 -5.44 -3.27 11.91
N THR A 131 -6.45 -4.01 11.42
CA THR A 131 -6.39 -5.49 11.34
C THR A 131 -5.23 -6.01 10.48
N GLN A 132 -4.71 -5.23 9.54
CA GLN A 132 -3.55 -5.60 8.74
C GLN A 132 -2.28 -5.79 9.58
N TYR A 133 -2.15 -5.13 10.72
CA TYR A 133 -0.95 -5.21 11.54
C TYR A 133 -0.73 -6.58 12.18
N PRO A 134 -1.70 -7.18 12.93
CA PRO A 134 -1.54 -8.53 13.43
C PRO A 134 -1.43 -9.57 12.30
N HIS A 135 -2.11 -9.36 11.15
CA HIS A 135 -1.93 -10.22 9.98
C HIS A 135 -0.49 -10.17 9.46
N ALA A 136 0.09 -8.96 9.33
CA ALA A 136 1.47 -8.78 8.92
C ALA A 136 2.45 -9.47 9.90
N CYS A 137 2.20 -9.37 11.20
CA CYS A 137 2.99 -10.07 12.21
C CYS A 137 2.90 -11.59 12.05
N GLY A 138 1.72 -12.13 11.74
CA GLY A 138 1.53 -13.57 11.51
C GLY A 138 2.34 -14.06 10.30
N ILE A 139 2.28 -13.34 9.19
CA ILE A 139 3.07 -13.66 7.98
C ILE A 139 4.57 -13.55 8.27
N ALA A 140 5.01 -12.46 8.89
CA ALA A 140 6.42 -12.25 9.24
C ALA A 140 6.94 -13.31 10.22
N TYR A 141 6.11 -13.72 11.18
CA TYR A 141 6.44 -14.82 12.11
C TYR A 141 6.63 -16.13 11.36
N GLN A 142 5.76 -16.43 10.40
CA GLN A 142 5.89 -17.62 9.55
C GLN A 142 7.19 -17.58 8.72
N LEU A 143 7.47 -16.47 8.04
CA LEU A 143 8.71 -16.31 7.26
C LEU A 143 9.93 -16.57 8.13
N LYS A 144 9.98 -15.96 9.32
CA LYS A 144 11.08 -16.13 10.27
C LYS A 144 11.24 -17.57 10.76
N THR A 145 10.16 -18.21 11.17
CA THR A 145 10.20 -19.58 11.73
C THR A 145 10.56 -20.62 10.69
N GLN A 146 10.24 -20.36 9.42
CA GLN A 146 10.59 -21.22 8.30
C GLN A 146 11.97 -20.90 7.70
N GLY A 147 12.67 -19.87 8.17
CA GLY A 147 13.94 -19.43 7.60
C GLY A 147 13.80 -18.92 6.16
N ARG A 148 12.61 -18.47 5.77
CA ARG A 148 12.35 -17.91 4.43
C ARG A 148 12.82 -16.46 4.36
N PRO A 149 13.43 -16.06 3.23
CA PRO A 149 13.74 -14.65 3.01
C PRO A 149 12.47 -13.83 2.82
N GLY A 150 12.60 -12.51 2.93
CA GLY A 150 11.55 -11.54 2.69
C GLY A 150 11.16 -10.76 3.94
N VAL A 151 10.49 -9.65 3.68
CA VAL A 151 9.91 -8.76 4.70
C VAL A 151 8.42 -8.62 4.47
N VAL A 152 7.71 -8.14 5.47
CA VAL A 152 6.28 -7.82 5.34
C VAL A 152 6.10 -6.33 5.56
N LEU A 153 5.46 -5.64 4.63
CA LEU A 153 5.10 -4.23 4.79
C LEU A 153 3.59 -4.11 5.00
N ALA A 154 3.19 -3.49 6.09
CA ALA A 154 1.80 -3.12 6.35
C ALA A 154 1.69 -1.60 6.46
N SER A 155 0.70 -1.03 5.77
CA SER A 155 0.46 0.41 5.76
C SER A 155 -0.88 0.78 6.36
N SER A 156 -0.99 1.99 6.87
CA SER A 156 -2.26 2.60 7.28
C SER A 156 -2.15 4.12 7.39
N GLY A 157 -3.29 4.77 7.60
CA GLY A 157 -3.33 6.14 8.10
C GLY A 157 -3.03 6.21 9.60
N GLU A 158 -2.67 7.39 10.09
CA GLU A 158 -2.33 7.65 11.51
C GLU A 158 -3.45 7.32 12.49
N GLY A 159 -4.72 7.46 12.09
CA GLY A 159 -5.86 7.12 12.95
C GLY A 159 -5.87 5.67 13.40
N ALA A 160 -5.34 4.75 12.59
CA ALA A 160 -5.27 3.34 12.93
C ALA A 160 -4.29 3.04 14.08
N THR A 161 -3.37 3.95 14.38
CA THR A 161 -2.41 3.76 15.49
C THR A 161 -3.06 3.92 16.86
N SER A 162 -4.31 4.36 16.93
CA SER A 162 -5.10 4.41 18.17
C SER A 162 -5.81 3.10 18.50
N GLU A 163 -5.83 2.14 17.55
CA GLU A 163 -6.47 0.85 17.75
C GLU A 163 -5.60 -0.11 18.57
N GLY A 164 -6.26 -1.01 19.33
CA GLY A 164 -5.56 -2.03 20.11
C GLY A 164 -4.66 -2.93 19.27
N ASP A 165 -5.13 -3.31 18.08
CA ASP A 165 -4.40 -4.14 17.11
C ASP A 165 -3.04 -3.56 16.74
N TRP A 166 -2.90 -2.23 16.65
CA TRP A 166 -1.62 -1.57 16.45
C TRP A 166 -0.65 -1.87 17.60
N HIS A 167 -1.08 -1.62 18.83
CA HIS A 167 -0.23 -1.79 20.01
C HIS A 167 0.18 -3.24 20.22
N GLU A 168 -0.75 -4.17 20.02
CA GLU A 168 -0.48 -5.61 20.13
C GLU A 168 0.50 -6.07 19.04
N ALA A 169 0.30 -5.64 17.80
CA ALA A 169 1.18 -6.00 16.69
C ALA A 169 2.60 -5.46 16.90
N MET A 170 2.75 -4.19 17.33
CA MET A 170 4.04 -3.58 17.61
C MET A 170 4.78 -4.33 18.74
N ASN A 171 4.08 -4.65 19.82
CA ASN A 171 4.64 -5.41 20.93
C ASN A 171 5.07 -6.82 20.49
N PHE A 172 4.21 -7.54 19.77
CA PHE A 172 4.51 -8.88 19.28
C PHE A 172 5.69 -8.86 18.29
N ALA A 173 5.70 -7.92 17.35
CA ALA A 173 6.80 -7.78 16.39
C ALA A 173 8.13 -7.50 17.08
N GLY A 174 8.13 -6.64 18.10
CA GLY A 174 9.33 -6.32 18.89
C GLY A 174 9.85 -7.50 19.68
N ILE A 175 8.97 -8.20 20.42
CA ILE A 175 9.34 -9.38 21.20
C ILE A 175 9.95 -10.46 20.31
N HIS A 176 9.34 -10.72 19.18
CA HIS A 176 9.78 -11.77 18.26
C HIS A 176 10.78 -11.29 17.22
N GLN A 177 11.18 -10.01 17.21
CA GLN A 177 12.11 -9.42 16.22
C GLN A 177 11.73 -9.82 14.79
N LEU A 178 10.49 -9.53 14.41
CA LEU A 178 9.93 -9.95 13.13
C LEU A 178 10.43 -9.08 11.97
N PRO A 179 10.60 -9.66 10.76
CA PRO A 179 10.92 -8.90 9.55
C PRO A 179 9.66 -8.18 9.02
N VAL A 180 9.19 -7.18 9.75
CA VAL A 180 8.00 -6.40 9.41
C VAL A 180 8.29 -4.91 9.45
N VAL A 181 7.73 -4.19 8.48
CA VAL A 181 7.77 -2.72 8.39
C VAL A 181 6.34 -2.20 8.51
N PHE A 182 6.12 -1.27 9.43
CA PHE A 182 4.86 -0.57 9.58
C PHE A 182 4.99 0.83 9.00
N LEU A 183 4.29 1.09 7.88
CA LEU A 183 4.27 2.38 7.19
C LEU A 183 3.03 3.17 7.61
N ILE A 184 3.25 4.31 8.26
CA ILE A 184 2.15 5.20 8.68
C ILE A 184 2.11 6.42 7.76
N GLU A 185 1.02 6.56 7.03
CA GLU A 185 0.76 7.69 6.13
C GLU A 185 -0.08 8.75 6.85
N ASN A 186 0.63 9.71 7.47
CA ASN A 186 -0.02 10.72 8.28
C ASN A 186 -0.42 11.94 7.44
N ASN A 187 -1.72 12.11 7.21
CA ASN A 187 -2.30 13.28 6.56
C ASN A 187 -2.86 14.30 7.57
N LEU A 188 -2.63 14.09 8.86
CA LEU A 188 -3.11 14.94 9.97
C LEU A 188 -4.64 14.97 10.09
N TYR A 189 -5.35 13.98 9.52
CA TYR A 189 -6.80 13.95 9.55
C TYR A 189 -7.33 12.51 9.71
N ALA A 190 -8.02 12.26 10.79
CA ALA A 190 -8.79 11.06 11.04
C ALA A 190 -10.28 11.39 11.18
N ILE A 191 -11.16 10.50 10.72
CA ILE A 191 -12.62 10.73 10.78
C ILE A 191 -13.14 10.61 12.22
N SER A 192 -12.54 9.76 13.00
CA SER A 192 -12.92 9.48 14.38
C SER A 192 -11.72 9.18 15.26
#